data_316dc21dba400190b434ccf0f91b91e1
#
_entry.id   316dc21dba400190b434ccf0f91b91e1
#
_cell.length_a   1.000
_cell.length_b   1.000
_cell.length_c   1.000
_cell.angle_alpha   90.00
_cell.angle_beta   90.00
_cell.angle_gamma   90.00
#
_symmetry.space_group_name_H-M   'P 1'
#
loop_
_entity.id
_entity.type
_entity.pdbx_description
1 polymer ?
#
loop_
_entity_poly.entity_id
_entity_poly.type
_entity_poly.pdbx_seq_one_letter_code
_entity_poly.pdbx_strand_id
1 'polypeptide(L)'
;LARILAKALNCLKRKKNDSEPCGSCDSCNEISAGSAIDVIEIDAASHTGVDNVRQNIIENAQFRPTRLAYKIFIIDEVHMLSTAAFNALLKTLEEPPSQVLFILATTELHKVPVTIISRCQKFNFIKISKEEMMEHLSAVGKKEGIKLDQEVLERIAQKSEGCVRDAIGLLDHAMASGEKHITAELIEFIIPSSKRELQYEFIGLLNENKKPEALALIQEMNEEGLRFDQFAEDMISLLR
;
A
#
# COMPACT_ATOMS: atom_id res chain seq x y z
N LEU A 1 5.44 7.53 -0.52
CA LEU A 1 6.90 7.79 -0.49
C LEU A 1 7.38 8.50 -1.76
N ALA A 2 7.04 8.02 -2.98
CA ALA A 2 7.46 8.65 -4.23
C ALA A 2 7.13 10.15 -4.30
N ARG A 3 5.89 10.52 -3.95
CA ARG A 3 5.49 11.94 -3.88
C ARG A 3 6.24 12.74 -2.80
N ILE A 4 6.62 12.12 -1.68
CA ILE A 4 7.42 12.79 -0.64
C ILE A 4 8.82 13.11 -1.19
N LEU A 5 9.46 12.16 -1.86
CA LEU A 5 10.73 12.39 -2.53
C LEU A 5 10.61 13.47 -3.61
N ALA A 6 9.55 13.43 -4.43
CA ALA A 6 9.28 14.44 -5.43
C ALA A 6 9.13 15.86 -4.82
N LYS A 7 8.42 15.96 -3.69
CA LYS A 7 8.32 17.22 -2.92
C LYS A 7 9.67 17.65 -2.36
N ALA A 8 10.44 16.73 -1.78
CA ALA A 8 11.73 17.06 -1.18
C ALA A 8 12.72 17.63 -2.22
N LEU A 9 12.74 17.06 -3.43
CA LEU A 9 13.60 17.53 -4.53
C LEU A 9 13.15 18.88 -5.11
N ASN A 10 11.85 19.16 -5.10
CA ASN A 10 11.27 20.35 -5.71
C ASN A 10 10.79 21.42 -4.71
N CYS A 11 11.08 21.23 -3.42
CA CYS A 11 10.63 22.12 -2.37
C CYS A 11 11.38 23.47 -2.40
N LEU A 12 10.66 24.57 -2.58
CA LEU A 12 11.23 25.91 -2.63
C LEU A 12 11.77 26.41 -1.28
N LYS A 13 11.28 25.87 -0.17
CA LYS A 13 11.62 26.31 1.19
C LYS A 13 12.50 25.31 1.94
N ARG A 14 12.92 24.20 1.32
CA ARG A 14 13.77 23.19 1.95
C ARG A 14 15.18 23.75 2.15
N LYS A 15 15.71 23.66 3.36
CA LYS A 15 17.10 24.00 3.66
C LYS A 15 18.04 22.91 3.11
N LYS A 16 19.28 23.28 2.80
CA LYS A 16 20.25 22.42 2.12
C LYS A 16 20.57 21.11 2.88
N ASN A 17 20.38 21.09 4.19
CA ASN A 17 20.64 19.92 5.08
C ASN A 17 19.36 19.26 5.60
N ASP A 18 18.20 19.66 5.10
CA ASP A 18 16.92 19.11 5.53
C ASP A 18 16.48 18.04 4.55
N SER A 19 16.10 16.85 5.04
CA SER A 19 15.58 15.76 4.21
C SER A 19 14.10 15.91 3.88
N GLU A 20 13.35 16.65 4.73
CA GLU A 20 11.91 16.75 4.65
C GLU A 20 11.44 17.95 3.81
N PRO A 21 10.39 17.80 2.99
CA PRO A 21 9.77 18.91 2.30
C PRO A 21 8.98 19.78 3.28
N CYS A 22 8.87 21.08 3.03
CA CYS A 22 8.13 21.98 3.91
C CYS A 22 6.60 21.73 3.95
N GLY A 23 6.05 21.00 2.98
CA GLY A 23 4.62 20.68 2.89
C GLY A 23 3.66 21.82 2.60
N SER A 24 4.16 23.09 2.53
CA SER A 24 3.31 24.31 2.46
C SER A 24 3.63 25.26 1.32
N CYS A 25 4.71 25.08 0.56
CA CYS A 25 5.01 25.91 -0.61
C CYS A 25 4.18 25.44 -1.82
N ASP A 26 4.10 26.29 -2.85
CA ASP A 26 3.32 26.01 -4.05
C ASP A 26 3.70 24.66 -4.69
N SER A 27 5.00 24.39 -4.85
CA SER A 27 5.47 23.10 -5.38
C SER A 27 5.00 21.90 -4.52
N CYS A 28 5.06 22.02 -3.19
CA CYS A 28 4.60 20.94 -2.31
C CYS A 28 3.09 20.73 -2.42
N ASN A 29 2.32 21.81 -2.52
CA ASN A 29 0.86 21.77 -2.64
C ASN A 29 0.44 21.18 -4.00
N GLU A 30 1.04 21.65 -5.10
CA GLU A 30 0.78 21.15 -6.45
C GLU A 30 1.09 19.64 -6.56
N ILE A 31 2.22 19.19 -6.01
CA ILE A 31 2.59 17.76 -6.01
C ILE A 31 1.63 16.96 -5.13
N SER A 32 1.18 17.50 -3.98
CA SER A 32 0.20 16.84 -3.13
C SER A 32 -1.15 16.65 -3.83
N ALA A 33 -1.58 17.69 -4.56
CA ALA A 33 -2.84 17.68 -5.30
C ALA A 33 -2.78 16.86 -6.61
N GLY A 34 -1.57 16.38 -7.02
CA GLY A 34 -1.39 15.69 -8.31
C GLY A 34 -1.54 16.60 -9.53
N SER A 35 -1.40 17.92 -9.35
CA SER A 35 -1.55 18.93 -10.41
C SER A 35 -0.23 19.48 -10.95
N ALA A 36 0.91 19.01 -10.42
CA ALA A 36 2.24 19.45 -10.85
C ALA A 36 2.58 18.86 -12.23
N ILE A 37 2.73 19.71 -13.24
CA ILE A 37 3.02 19.33 -14.64
C ILE A 37 4.36 18.56 -14.75
N ASP A 38 5.33 18.88 -13.91
CA ASP A 38 6.66 18.25 -13.93
C ASP A 38 6.75 16.99 -13.06
N VAL A 39 5.64 16.55 -12.43
CA VAL A 39 5.56 15.25 -11.72
C VAL A 39 4.50 14.41 -12.40
N ILE A 40 4.95 13.43 -13.16
CA ILE A 40 4.10 12.58 -14.00
C ILE A 40 3.98 11.22 -13.33
N GLU A 41 2.77 10.88 -12.90
CA GLU A 41 2.46 9.58 -12.28
C GLU A 41 1.76 8.69 -13.30
N ILE A 42 2.28 7.50 -13.49
CA ILE A 42 1.77 6.51 -14.44
C ILE A 42 1.56 5.20 -13.70
N ASP A 43 0.36 4.68 -13.75
CA ASP A 43 0.05 3.31 -13.36
C ASP A 43 0.29 2.39 -14.55
N ALA A 44 1.31 1.56 -14.47
CA ALA A 44 1.67 0.65 -15.55
C ALA A 44 0.62 -0.47 -15.75
N ALA A 45 -0.24 -0.75 -14.76
CA ALA A 45 -1.34 -1.70 -14.93
C ALA A 45 -2.38 -1.19 -15.95
N SER A 46 -2.61 0.12 -15.97
CA SER A 46 -3.53 0.79 -16.91
C SER A 46 -2.86 1.16 -18.24
N HIS A 47 -1.53 1.25 -18.29
CA HIS A 47 -0.75 1.77 -19.41
C HIS A 47 0.42 0.86 -19.81
N THR A 48 0.12 -0.40 -20.16
CA THR A 48 1.13 -1.45 -20.44
C THR A 48 1.86 -1.32 -21.78
N GLY A 49 1.30 -0.55 -22.73
CA GLY A 49 1.75 -0.50 -24.12
C GLY A 49 3.01 0.35 -24.34
N VAL A 50 3.82 -0.05 -25.33
CA VAL A 50 5.06 0.65 -25.71
C VAL A 50 4.81 2.09 -26.19
N ASP A 51 3.69 2.34 -26.87
CA ASP A 51 3.36 3.67 -27.39
C ASP A 51 3.04 4.65 -26.25
N ASN A 52 2.36 4.20 -25.20
CA ASN A 52 2.12 4.98 -24.00
C ASN A 52 3.44 5.37 -23.31
N VAL A 53 4.36 4.41 -23.16
CA VAL A 53 5.68 4.67 -22.56
C VAL A 53 6.49 5.64 -23.43
N ARG A 54 6.44 5.47 -24.76
CA ARG A 54 7.18 6.35 -25.67
C ARG A 54 6.67 7.77 -25.61
N GLN A 55 5.36 8.00 -25.69
CA GLN A 55 4.74 9.32 -25.70
C GLN A 55 4.80 9.99 -24.32
N ASN A 56 4.38 9.29 -23.28
CA ASN A 56 4.19 9.88 -21.95
C ASN A 56 5.49 9.96 -21.15
N ILE A 57 6.47 9.13 -21.44
CA ILE A 57 7.73 9.09 -20.67
C ILE A 57 8.90 9.58 -21.51
N ILE A 58 9.24 8.85 -22.60
CA ILE A 58 10.50 9.08 -23.33
C ILE A 58 10.52 10.45 -24.00
N GLU A 59 9.46 10.81 -24.71
CA GLU A 59 9.36 12.12 -25.38
C GLU A 59 9.30 13.25 -24.36
N ASN A 60 8.51 13.09 -23.30
CA ASN A 60 8.42 14.07 -22.23
C ASN A 60 9.72 14.24 -21.43
N ALA A 61 10.50 13.17 -21.27
CA ALA A 61 11.80 13.23 -20.57
C ALA A 61 12.84 14.09 -21.30
N GLN A 62 12.71 14.28 -22.62
CA GLN A 62 13.61 15.12 -23.39
C GLN A 62 13.42 16.62 -23.12
N PHE A 63 12.26 17.01 -22.64
CA PHE A 63 11.98 18.41 -22.31
C PHE A 63 12.39 18.74 -20.90
N ARG A 64 13.00 19.93 -20.73
CA ARG A 64 13.32 20.45 -19.39
C ARG A 64 12.07 20.62 -18.54
N PRO A 65 12.21 20.57 -17.21
CA PRO A 65 11.12 20.95 -16.32
C PRO A 65 10.59 22.35 -16.65
N THR A 66 9.28 22.53 -16.57
CA THR A 66 8.62 23.78 -16.92
C THR A 66 8.61 24.76 -15.74
N ARG A 67 8.35 24.27 -14.54
CA ARG A 67 8.18 25.08 -13.32
C ARG A 67 9.02 24.60 -12.15
N LEU A 68 9.29 23.31 -12.05
CA LEU A 68 10.01 22.70 -10.96
C LEU A 68 11.50 22.58 -11.25
N ALA A 69 12.31 22.27 -10.24
CA ALA A 69 13.75 22.04 -10.42
C ALA A 69 14.03 20.71 -11.13
N TYR A 70 13.20 19.71 -10.84
CA TYR A 70 13.31 18.36 -11.41
C TYR A 70 11.98 17.93 -12.00
N LYS A 71 12.04 17.28 -13.17
CA LYS A 71 10.94 16.52 -13.75
C LYS A 71 11.02 15.10 -13.24
N ILE A 72 9.93 14.59 -12.67
CA ILE A 72 9.90 13.28 -11.99
C ILE A 72 8.84 12.42 -12.62
N PHE A 73 9.25 11.22 -13.02
CA PHE A 73 8.35 10.18 -13.49
C PHE A 73 8.20 9.13 -12.39
N ILE A 74 6.97 8.94 -11.89
CA ILE A 74 6.62 7.91 -10.94
C ILE A 74 5.85 6.85 -11.72
N ILE A 75 6.42 5.65 -11.84
CA ILE A 75 5.81 4.53 -12.56
C ILE A 75 5.48 3.47 -11.53
N ASP A 76 4.19 3.37 -11.22
CA ASP A 76 3.69 2.37 -10.28
C ASP A 76 3.43 1.05 -11.00
N GLU A 77 3.58 -0.06 -10.27
CA GLU A 77 3.46 -1.44 -10.76
C GLU A 77 4.23 -1.66 -12.08
N VAL A 78 5.46 -1.16 -12.11
CA VAL A 78 6.30 -1.14 -13.34
C VAL A 78 6.45 -2.52 -13.98
N HIS A 79 6.32 -3.61 -13.21
CA HIS A 79 6.38 -4.98 -13.72
C HIS A 79 5.26 -5.32 -14.71
N MET A 80 4.20 -4.51 -14.77
CA MET A 80 3.09 -4.66 -15.73
C MET A 80 3.42 -4.12 -17.13
N LEU A 81 4.53 -3.41 -17.29
CA LEU A 81 4.97 -2.94 -18.60
C LEU A 81 5.34 -4.12 -19.52
N SER A 82 5.01 -3.99 -20.80
CA SER A 82 5.44 -4.96 -21.81
C SER A 82 6.95 -4.97 -21.98
N THR A 83 7.52 -6.09 -22.45
CA THR A 83 8.96 -6.21 -22.77
C THR A 83 9.42 -5.14 -23.76
N ALA A 84 8.58 -4.78 -24.74
CA ALA A 84 8.88 -3.72 -25.69
C ALA A 84 8.93 -2.33 -25.03
N ALA A 85 8.06 -2.07 -24.03
CA ALA A 85 8.06 -0.84 -23.25
C ALA A 85 9.34 -0.73 -22.37
N PHE A 86 9.73 -1.81 -21.69
CA PHE A 86 11.02 -1.86 -20.97
C PHE A 86 12.21 -1.58 -21.87
N ASN A 87 12.29 -2.22 -23.04
CA ASN A 87 13.37 -2.00 -23.98
C ASN A 87 13.43 -0.55 -24.48
N ALA A 88 12.29 0.10 -24.68
CA ALA A 88 12.24 1.49 -25.06
C ALA A 88 12.77 2.43 -23.96
N LEU A 89 12.57 2.09 -22.67
CA LEU A 89 13.07 2.87 -21.54
C LEU A 89 14.57 2.74 -21.31
N LEU A 90 15.22 1.67 -21.74
CA LEU A 90 16.63 1.37 -21.43
C LEU A 90 17.57 2.52 -21.74
N LYS A 91 17.46 3.11 -22.96
CA LYS A 91 18.34 4.22 -23.36
C LYS A 91 18.17 5.45 -22.47
N THR A 92 16.95 5.77 -22.08
CA THR A 92 16.66 6.92 -21.22
C THR A 92 17.11 6.69 -19.78
N LEU A 93 17.08 5.43 -19.31
CA LEU A 93 17.59 5.07 -17.98
C LEU A 93 19.13 4.95 -17.93
N GLU A 94 19.79 4.69 -19.05
CA GLU A 94 21.25 4.69 -19.15
C GLU A 94 21.82 6.10 -19.08
N GLU A 95 21.21 7.03 -19.81
CA GLU A 95 21.66 8.42 -19.91
C GLU A 95 20.46 9.37 -19.65
N PRO A 96 19.97 9.43 -18.41
CA PRO A 96 18.85 10.31 -18.08
C PRO A 96 19.26 11.76 -18.20
N PRO A 97 18.40 12.66 -18.72
CA PRO A 97 18.67 14.07 -18.71
C PRO A 97 18.90 14.58 -17.27
N SER A 98 19.79 15.56 -17.09
CA SER A 98 20.32 15.99 -15.78
C SER A 98 19.25 16.45 -14.77
N GLN A 99 18.07 16.81 -15.23
CA GLN A 99 16.95 17.30 -14.40
C GLN A 99 15.76 16.31 -14.39
N VAL A 100 15.97 15.06 -14.79
CA VAL A 100 14.94 14.03 -14.85
C VAL A 100 15.25 12.94 -13.85
N LEU A 101 14.25 12.52 -13.09
CA LEU A 101 14.34 11.42 -12.15
C LEU A 101 13.23 10.41 -12.43
N PHE A 102 13.57 9.14 -12.41
CA PHE A 102 12.64 8.03 -12.50
C PHE A 102 12.48 7.35 -11.14
N ILE A 103 11.25 7.14 -10.71
CA ILE A 103 10.90 6.37 -9.53
C ILE A 103 10.03 5.20 -10.01
N LEU A 104 10.59 4.01 -9.95
CA LEU A 104 9.93 2.78 -10.37
C LEU A 104 9.47 2.03 -9.13
N ALA A 105 8.17 1.80 -8.99
CA ALA A 105 7.60 1.02 -7.90
C ALA A 105 7.09 -0.32 -8.42
N THR A 106 7.28 -1.38 -7.64
CA THR A 106 6.78 -2.71 -7.96
C THR A 106 6.60 -3.57 -6.72
N THR A 107 5.56 -4.39 -6.73
CA THR A 107 5.36 -5.46 -5.75
C THR A 107 6.06 -6.75 -6.17
N GLU A 108 6.44 -6.90 -7.46
CA GLU A 108 7.01 -8.12 -8.04
C GLU A 108 8.34 -7.85 -8.75
N LEU A 109 9.39 -7.62 -7.94
CA LEU A 109 10.71 -7.30 -8.48
C LEU A 109 11.27 -8.37 -9.43
N HIS A 110 10.92 -9.64 -9.23
CA HIS A 110 11.38 -10.75 -10.07
C HIS A 110 10.85 -10.70 -11.51
N LYS A 111 9.77 -9.98 -11.77
CA LYS A 111 9.21 -9.74 -13.11
C LYS A 111 9.87 -8.57 -13.85
N VAL A 112 10.63 -7.72 -13.13
CA VAL A 112 11.34 -6.58 -13.75
C VAL A 112 12.64 -7.09 -14.39
N PRO A 113 12.94 -6.74 -15.64
CA PRO A 113 14.17 -7.17 -16.30
C PRO A 113 15.43 -6.75 -15.53
N VAL A 114 16.41 -7.64 -15.44
CA VAL A 114 17.69 -7.37 -14.75
C VAL A 114 18.40 -6.16 -15.36
N THR A 115 18.24 -5.93 -16.66
CA THR A 115 18.79 -4.78 -17.38
C THR A 115 18.24 -3.44 -16.87
N ILE A 116 17.01 -3.39 -16.39
CA ILE A 116 16.41 -2.22 -15.73
C ILE A 116 16.95 -2.11 -14.31
N ILE A 117 16.89 -3.21 -13.53
CA ILE A 117 17.29 -3.23 -12.12
C ILE A 117 18.74 -2.79 -11.96
N SER A 118 19.64 -3.18 -12.85
CA SER A 118 21.07 -2.83 -12.80
C SER A 118 21.35 -1.33 -12.99
N ARG A 119 20.39 -0.57 -13.50
CA ARG A 119 20.49 0.88 -13.72
C ARG A 119 19.75 1.71 -12.66
N CYS A 120 19.17 1.04 -11.67
CA CYS A 120 18.39 1.68 -10.61
C CYS A 120 19.04 1.46 -9.25
N GLN A 121 18.91 2.47 -8.38
CA GLN A 121 19.14 2.28 -6.95
C GLN A 121 17.93 1.59 -6.35
N LYS A 122 18.16 0.47 -5.66
CA LYS A 122 17.08 -0.36 -5.10
C LYS A 122 16.84 -0.05 -3.63
N PHE A 123 15.58 0.15 -3.28
CA PHE A 123 15.10 0.30 -1.91
C PHE A 123 14.01 -0.74 -1.65
N ASN A 124 14.23 -1.59 -0.67
CA ASN A 124 13.24 -2.57 -0.25
C ASN A 124 12.40 -1.99 0.90
N PHE A 125 11.10 -2.06 0.77
CA PHE A 125 10.15 -1.75 1.84
C PHE A 125 9.62 -3.05 2.43
N ILE A 126 9.51 -3.09 3.74
CA ILE A 126 8.97 -4.22 4.49
C ILE A 126 7.60 -3.85 5.06
N LYS A 127 6.82 -4.85 5.38
CA LYS A 127 5.56 -4.67 6.13
C LYS A 127 5.83 -4.02 7.47
N ILE A 128 4.91 -3.18 7.92
CA ILE A 128 5.00 -2.51 9.22
C ILE A 128 4.64 -3.51 10.32
N SER A 129 5.32 -3.44 11.47
CA SER A 129 5.02 -4.29 12.62
C SER A 129 3.62 -3.97 13.19
N LYS A 130 3.05 -4.93 13.94
CA LYS A 130 1.74 -4.75 14.58
C LYS A 130 1.78 -3.55 15.55
N GLU A 131 2.85 -3.42 16.30
CA GLU A 131 3.05 -2.37 17.30
C GLU A 131 3.11 -0.98 16.65
N GLU A 132 3.93 -0.82 15.60
CA GLU A 132 4.02 0.44 14.84
C GLU A 132 2.70 0.80 14.15
N MET A 133 1.97 -0.20 13.67
CA MET A 133 0.65 0.01 13.08
C MET A 133 -0.35 0.53 14.10
N MET A 134 -0.39 -0.07 15.30
CA MET A 134 -1.28 0.36 16.38
C MET A 134 -0.96 1.80 16.83
N GLU A 135 0.32 2.15 16.97
CA GLU A 135 0.74 3.52 17.28
C GLU A 135 0.28 4.51 16.19
N HIS A 136 0.46 4.14 14.93
CA HIS A 136 0.03 4.97 13.81
C HIS A 136 -1.49 5.19 13.80
N LEU A 137 -2.29 4.12 13.94
CA LEU A 137 -3.75 4.19 14.01
C LEU A 137 -4.23 5.03 15.20
N SER A 138 -3.60 4.87 16.37
CA SER A 138 -3.90 5.69 17.55
C SER A 138 -3.62 7.17 17.30
N ALA A 139 -2.52 7.50 16.61
CA ALA A 139 -2.18 8.88 16.25
C ALA A 139 -3.18 9.47 15.25
N VAL A 140 -3.65 8.68 14.28
CA VAL A 140 -4.70 9.10 13.34
C VAL A 140 -6.02 9.33 14.07
N GLY A 141 -6.48 8.39 14.90
CA GLY A 141 -7.72 8.52 15.66
C GLY A 141 -7.73 9.78 16.54
N LYS A 142 -6.60 10.08 17.21
CA LYS A 142 -6.46 11.32 17.99
C LYS A 142 -6.58 12.58 17.14
N LYS A 143 -6.04 12.61 15.92
CA LYS A 143 -6.14 13.75 15.01
C LYS A 143 -7.56 13.97 14.52
N GLU A 144 -8.30 12.89 14.28
CA GLU A 144 -9.71 12.91 13.88
C GLU A 144 -10.67 13.11 15.07
N GLY A 145 -10.15 13.20 16.30
CA GLY A 145 -10.95 13.41 17.52
C GLY A 145 -11.77 12.18 17.93
N ILE A 146 -11.31 10.99 17.56
CA ILE A 146 -11.98 9.71 17.81
C ILE A 146 -11.17 8.92 18.84
N LYS A 147 -11.86 8.32 19.80
CA LYS A 147 -11.28 7.39 20.75
C LYS A 147 -11.39 5.96 20.20
N LEU A 148 -10.27 5.24 20.23
CA LEU A 148 -10.19 3.85 19.80
C LEU A 148 -9.81 2.97 21.00
N ASP A 149 -10.55 1.91 21.24
CA ASP A 149 -10.18 0.93 22.25
C ASP A 149 -8.97 0.10 21.76
N GLN A 150 -8.23 -0.48 22.69
CA GLN A 150 -7.02 -1.25 22.35
C GLN A 150 -7.32 -2.44 21.46
N GLU A 151 -8.42 -3.13 21.69
CA GLU A 151 -8.86 -4.27 20.89
C GLU A 151 -9.16 -3.87 19.44
N VAL A 152 -9.68 -2.67 19.22
CA VAL A 152 -9.92 -2.12 17.86
C VAL A 152 -8.61 -1.95 17.13
N LEU A 153 -7.62 -1.32 17.79
CA LEU A 153 -6.28 -1.13 17.21
C LEU A 153 -5.62 -2.47 16.87
N GLU A 154 -5.70 -3.42 17.80
CA GLU A 154 -5.12 -4.76 17.60
C GLU A 154 -5.77 -5.52 16.44
N ARG A 155 -7.09 -5.44 16.34
CA ARG A 155 -7.85 -6.13 15.29
C ARG A 155 -7.58 -5.55 13.90
N ILE A 156 -7.60 -4.22 13.78
CA ILE A 156 -7.25 -3.55 12.52
C ILE A 156 -5.81 -3.86 12.12
N ALA A 157 -4.86 -3.76 13.06
CA ALA A 157 -3.45 -4.04 12.79
C ALA A 157 -3.22 -5.50 12.37
N GLN A 158 -3.93 -6.45 12.96
CA GLN A 158 -3.86 -7.86 12.59
C GLN A 158 -4.44 -8.10 11.18
N LYS A 159 -5.64 -7.56 10.89
CA LYS A 159 -6.33 -7.76 9.62
C LYS A 159 -5.63 -7.09 8.44
N SER A 160 -4.94 -5.99 8.68
CA SER A 160 -4.19 -5.24 7.65
C SER A 160 -2.84 -5.88 7.29
N GLU A 161 -2.38 -6.89 8.03
CA GLU A 161 -1.13 -7.63 7.77
C GLU A 161 0.09 -6.77 7.47
N GLY A 162 0.20 -5.61 8.13
CA GLY A 162 1.29 -4.65 7.95
C GLY A 162 1.13 -3.71 6.73
N CYS A 163 -0.05 -3.70 6.08
CA CYS A 163 -0.39 -2.77 5.01
C CYS A 163 -1.11 -1.53 5.58
N VAL A 164 -0.45 -0.37 5.55
CA VAL A 164 -1.03 0.89 6.09
C VAL A 164 -2.29 1.32 5.34
N ARG A 165 -2.34 1.12 4.02
CA ARG A 165 -3.52 1.48 3.21
C ARG A 165 -4.75 0.73 3.69
N ASP A 166 -4.62 -0.57 3.88
CA ASP A 166 -5.72 -1.42 4.33
C ASP A 166 -6.12 -1.08 5.76
N ALA A 167 -5.15 -0.82 6.65
CA ALA A 167 -5.40 -0.41 8.03
C ALA A 167 -6.20 0.91 8.10
N ILE A 168 -5.80 1.92 7.32
CA ILE A 168 -6.53 3.18 7.24
C ILE A 168 -7.93 2.97 6.64
N GLY A 169 -8.06 2.16 5.59
CA GLY A 169 -9.37 1.83 5.00
C GLY A 169 -10.32 1.17 6.00
N LEU A 170 -9.81 0.23 6.82
CA LEU A 170 -10.59 -0.39 7.88
C LEU A 170 -10.97 0.61 8.98
N LEU A 171 -10.05 1.51 9.35
CA LEU A 171 -10.33 2.58 10.30
C LEU A 171 -11.39 3.55 9.75
N ASP A 172 -11.28 3.99 8.52
CA ASP A 172 -12.26 4.86 7.85
C ASP A 172 -13.66 4.20 7.84
N HIS A 173 -13.70 2.89 7.57
CA HIS A 173 -14.94 2.13 7.60
C HIS A 173 -15.54 2.11 9.02
N ALA A 174 -14.73 1.93 10.06
CA ALA A 174 -15.17 2.00 11.43
C ALA A 174 -15.67 3.40 11.83
N MET A 175 -14.99 4.45 11.35
CA MET A 175 -15.36 5.85 11.57
C MET A 175 -16.66 6.26 10.87
N ALA A 176 -17.01 5.60 9.76
CA ALA A 176 -18.25 5.85 9.03
C ALA A 176 -19.53 5.54 9.85
N SER A 177 -19.41 4.83 10.99
CA SER A 177 -20.51 4.66 11.95
C SER A 177 -20.98 5.99 12.58
N GLY A 178 -20.13 7.04 12.55
CA GLY A 178 -20.39 8.34 13.17
C GLY A 178 -20.13 8.39 14.68
N GLU A 179 -19.72 7.29 15.27
CA GLU A 179 -19.41 7.22 16.71
C GLU A 179 -18.06 7.89 17.00
N LYS A 180 -18.00 8.67 18.08
CA LYS A 180 -16.75 9.27 18.57
C LYS A 180 -15.88 8.31 19.39
N HIS A 181 -16.42 7.19 19.78
CA HIS A 181 -15.72 6.14 20.49
C HIS A 181 -16.00 4.80 19.81
N ILE A 182 -14.98 4.23 19.19
CA ILE A 182 -15.07 2.94 18.52
C ILE A 182 -14.67 1.86 19.51
N THR A 183 -15.65 1.01 19.85
CA THR A 183 -15.52 -0.08 20.82
C THR A 183 -15.24 -1.41 20.16
N ALA A 184 -14.84 -2.40 20.96
CA ALA A 184 -14.64 -3.78 20.52
C ALA A 184 -15.91 -4.38 19.88
N GLU A 185 -17.10 -4.05 20.42
CA GLU A 185 -18.38 -4.53 19.91
C GLU A 185 -18.66 -3.98 18.49
N LEU A 186 -18.37 -2.69 18.27
CA LEU A 186 -18.57 -2.07 16.97
C LEU A 186 -17.61 -2.66 15.93
N ILE A 187 -16.35 -2.87 16.29
CA ILE A 187 -15.37 -3.45 15.36
C ILE A 187 -15.67 -4.92 15.06
N GLU A 188 -16.27 -5.67 15.99
CA GLU A 188 -16.74 -7.03 15.74
C GLU A 188 -17.79 -7.09 14.63
N PHE A 189 -18.67 -6.11 14.58
CA PHE A 189 -19.68 -6.01 13.51
C PHE A 189 -19.07 -5.67 12.15
N ILE A 190 -18.00 -4.86 12.13
CA ILE A 190 -17.35 -4.39 10.89
C ILE A 190 -16.33 -5.40 10.38
N ILE A 191 -15.56 -5.97 11.31
CA ILE A 191 -14.52 -7.00 11.04
C ILE A 191 -14.86 -8.20 11.92
N PRO A 192 -15.81 -9.04 11.52
CA PRO A 192 -16.16 -10.22 12.29
C PRO A 192 -14.92 -11.12 12.47
N SER A 193 -14.66 -11.54 13.70
CA SER A 193 -13.72 -12.62 13.95
C SER A 193 -14.44 -13.95 13.77
N SER A 194 -13.77 -14.93 13.19
CA SER A 194 -14.24 -16.31 13.39
C SER A 194 -14.12 -16.63 14.88
N LYS A 195 -15.17 -17.21 15.44
CA LYS A 195 -15.18 -17.60 16.86
C LYS A 195 -13.98 -18.53 17.11
N ARG A 196 -12.97 -18.07 17.88
CA ARG A 196 -11.76 -18.87 18.19
C ARG A 196 -12.09 -20.24 18.73
N GLU A 197 -13.19 -20.34 19.46
CA GLU A 197 -13.72 -21.60 19.99
C GLU A 197 -13.99 -22.61 18.89
N LEU A 198 -14.61 -22.20 17.78
CA LEU A 198 -14.86 -23.06 16.62
C LEU A 198 -13.55 -23.52 15.95
N GLN A 199 -12.51 -22.67 15.95
CA GLN A 199 -11.20 -23.03 15.40
C GLN A 199 -10.54 -24.14 16.26
N TYR A 200 -10.54 -23.96 17.58
CA TYR A 200 -9.98 -24.96 18.50
C TYR A 200 -10.78 -26.26 18.45
N GLU A 201 -12.10 -26.18 18.38
CA GLU A 201 -12.98 -27.35 18.25
C GLU A 201 -12.70 -28.08 16.94
N PHE A 202 -12.61 -27.38 15.83
CA PHE A 202 -12.28 -27.96 14.53
C PHE A 202 -10.91 -28.65 14.53
N ILE A 203 -9.88 -28.01 15.09
CA ILE A 203 -8.54 -28.59 15.23
C ILE A 203 -8.60 -29.84 16.14
N GLY A 204 -9.35 -29.78 17.24
CA GLY A 204 -9.54 -30.92 18.16
C GLY A 204 -10.15 -32.12 17.43
N LEU A 205 -11.22 -31.91 16.67
CA LEU A 205 -11.88 -32.93 15.88
C LEU A 205 -10.96 -33.55 14.81
N LEU A 206 -10.12 -32.76 14.18
CA LEU A 206 -9.13 -33.23 13.20
C LEU A 206 -8.04 -34.09 13.89
N ASN A 207 -7.52 -33.64 15.03
CA ASN A 207 -6.50 -34.37 15.80
C ASN A 207 -7.04 -35.72 16.32
N GLU A 208 -8.30 -35.78 16.69
CA GLU A 208 -8.98 -36.99 17.10
C GLU A 208 -9.45 -37.88 15.94
N ASN A 209 -9.17 -37.44 14.68
CA ASN A 209 -9.60 -38.13 13.45
C ASN A 209 -11.13 -38.32 13.33
N LYS A 210 -11.90 -37.43 13.95
CA LYS A 210 -13.37 -37.41 13.94
C LYS A 210 -13.88 -36.62 12.71
N LYS A 211 -13.69 -37.21 11.53
CA LYS A 211 -14.05 -36.59 10.25
C LYS A 211 -15.54 -36.25 10.09
N PRO A 212 -16.50 -37.17 10.50
CA PRO A 212 -17.91 -36.85 10.37
C PRO A 212 -18.32 -35.63 11.21
N GLU A 213 -17.80 -35.52 12.44
CA GLU A 213 -18.08 -34.42 13.35
C GLU A 213 -17.48 -33.10 12.84
N ALA A 214 -16.26 -33.16 12.28
CA ALA A 214 -15.64 -31.98 11.65
C ALA A 214 -16.45 -31.46 10.43
N LEU A 215 -17.00 -32.37 9.62
CA LEU A 215 -17.88 -32.01 8.52
C LEU A 215 -19.22 -31.42 9.00
N ALA A 216 -19.78 -31.99 10.09
CA ALA A 216 -21.01 -31.46 10.71
C ALA A 216 -20.78 -30.02 11.22
N LEU A 217 -19.66 -29.76 11.87
CA LEU A 217 -19.28 -28.43 12.33
C LEU A 217 -19.17 -27.41 11.15
N ILE A 218 -18.56 -27.83 10.02
CA ILE A 218 -18.50 -27.00 8.81
C ILE A 218 -19.91 -26.70 8.29
N GLN A 219 -20.81 -27.68 8.32
CA GLN A 219 -22.18 -27.50 7.86
C GLN A 219 -22.95 -26.52 8.79
N GLU A 220 -22.79 -26.63 10.10
CA GLU A 220 -23.35 -25.70 11.08
C GLU A 220 -22.84 -24.26 10.85
N MET A 221 -21.53 -24.10 10.64
CA MET A 221 -20.91 -22.81 10.29
C MET A 221 -21.51 -22.20 9.02
N ASN A 222 -21.80 -23.05 8.02
CA ASN A 222 -22.42 -22.61 6.77
C ASN A 222 -23.87 -22.14 6.98
N GLU A 223 -24.62 -22.84 7.82
CA GLU A 223 -26.02 -22.49 8.17
C GLU A 223 -26.07 -21.18 9.00
N GLU A 224 -25.08 -20.91 9.83
CA GLU A 224 -24.88 -19.66 10.55
C GLU A 224 -24.37 -18.51 9.68
N GLY A 225 -24.05 -18.78 8.41
CA GLY A 225 -23.56 -17.77 7.46
C GLY A 225 -22.10 -17.32 7.71
N LEU A 226 -21.29 -18.14 8.37
CA LEU A 226 -19.88 -17.87 8.59
C LEU A 226 -19.11 -17.90 7.26
N ARG A 227 -18.19 -16.94 7.10
CA ARG A 227 -17.34 -16.84 5.91
C ARG A 227 -16.17 -17.82 6.03
N PHE A 228 -16.15 -18.84 5.18
CA PHE A 228 -15.10 -19.85 5.16
C PHE A 228 -13.72 -19.33 4.78
N ASP A 229 -13.65 -18.31 3.90
CA ASP A 229 -12.41 -17.65 3.55
C ASP A 229 -11.77 -17.03 4.79
N GLN A 230 -12.56 -16.31 5.60
CA GLN A 230 -12.11 -15.72 6.84
C GLN A 230 -11.72 -16.77 7.87
N PHE A 231 -12.52 -17.84 8.02
CA PHE A 231 -12.21 -18.93 8.92
C PHE A 231 -10.88 -19.62 8.57
N ALA A 232 -10.61 -19.84 7.27
CA ALA A 232 -9.36 -20.44 6.82
C ALA A 232 -8.15 -19.51 7.08
N GLU A 233 -8.26 -18.19 6.83
CA GLU A 233 -7.23 -17.20 7.13
C GLU A 233 -6.90 -17.17 8.63
N ASP A 234 -7.93 -17.15 9.48
CA ASP A 234 -7.78 -17.14 10.94
C ASP A 234 -7.17 -18.46 11.45
N MET A 235 -7.53 -19.61 10.85
CA MET A 235 -6.91 -20.90 11.11
C MET A 235 -5.42 -20.91 10.76
N ILE A 236 -5.04 -20.35 9.61
CA ILE A 236 -3.63 -20.22 9.20
C ILE A 236 -2.87 -19.33 10.20
N SER A 237 -3.50 -18.25 10.66
CA SER A 237 -2.91 -17.36 11.68
C SER A 237 -2.73 -18.03 13.04
N LEU A 238 -3.63 -18.93 13.40
CA LEU A 238 -3.55 -19.68 14.65
C LEU A 238 -2.45 -20.76 14.64
N LEU A 239 -2.13 -21.29 13.46
CA LEU A 239 -1.13 -22.36 13.29
C LEU A 239 0.29 -21.84 13.06
N ARG A 240 0.48 -20.53 12.90
CA ARG A 240 1.78 -19.84 12.78
C ARG A 240 2.35 -19.45 14.13
#